data_01946d923f830160650ae20daab59d28
#
_entry.id   01946d923f830160650ae20daab59d28
#
_cell.length_a   1.000
_cell.length_b   1.000
_cell.length_c   1.000
_cell.angle_alpha   90.00
_cell.angle_beta   90.00
_cell.angle_gamma   90.00
#
_symmetry.space_group_name_H-M   'P 1'
#
loop_
_entity.id
_entity.type
_entity.pdbx_description
1 polymer ?
#
loop_
_entity_poly.entity_id
_entity_poly.type
_entity_poly.pdbx_seq_one_letter_code
_entity_poly.pdbx_strand_id
1 'polypeptide(L)'
;IGMGVCTTMIGLLPTYAQIGVAAPIILLVLRLIQGLCAGGEWGGAALMAVEHSAPHKRGLAGTYPQMGVSLGMLLATGVFALMTGVISPGDAFLEWGWRVPFILSFVLVLLGHFIRRSVDETPIYQDIAKRKQQTKAPVAVLFKKHWALIVCAAFLFAGSNASGYIATGGFVT
;
A
#
# COMPACT_ATOMS: atom_id res chain seq x y z
N ILE A 1 5.95 3.66 4.81
CA ILE A 1 5.62 4.44 6.03
C ILE A 1 4.31 5.21 5.82
N GLY A 2 4.20 6.04 4.77
CA GLY A 2 3.00 6.84 4.51
C GLY A 2 1.71 6.02 4.42
N MET A 3 1.74 4.88 3.72
CA MET A 3 0.61 3.97 3.64
C MET A 3 0.15 3.47 5.01
N GLY A 4 1.09 3.04 5.86
CA GLY A 4 0.74 2.54 7.19
C GLY A 4 0.23 3.63 8.13
N VAL A 5 0.78 4.86 8.06
CA VAL A 5 0.25 6.01 8.81
C VAL A 5 -1.19 6.29 8.40
N CYS A 6 -1.50 6.37 7.10
CA CYS A 6 -2.88 6.55 6.63
C CYS A 6 -3.80 5.43 7.10
N THR A 7 -3.33 4.18 7.08
CA THR A 7 -4.12 3.03 7.57
C THR A 7 -4.43 3.16 9.05
N THR A 8 -3.45 3.54 9.87
CA THR A 8 -3.64 3.77 11.30
C THR A 8 -4.62 4.92 11.56
N MET A 9 -4.52 6.01 10.80
CA MET A 9 -5.45 7.15 10.89
C MET A 9 -6.89 6.76 10.55
N ILE A 10 -7.10 5.83 9.61
CA ILE A 10 -8.42 5.29 9.31
C ILE A 10 -9.00 4.59 10.55
N GLY A 11 -8.20 3.81 11.27
CA GLY A 11 -8.64 3.15 12.52
C GLY A 11 -9.02 4.13 13.65
N LEU A 12 -8.43 5.31 13.65
CA LEU A 12 -8.71 6.37 14.63
C LEU A 12 -9.83 7.32 14.19
N LEU A 13 -10.35 7.16 12.96
CA LEU A 13 -11.35 8.07 12.41
C LEU A 13 -12.66 8.02 13.22
N PRO A 14 -13.23 9.18 13.61
CA PRO A 14 -14.55 9.25 14.21
C PRO A 14 -15.63 8.74 13.24
N THR A 15 -16.69 8.15 13.80
CA THR A 15 -17.79 7.62 13.00
C THR A 15 -18.68 8.73 12.44
N TYR A 16 -19.51 8.37 11.45
CA TYR A 16 -20.51 9.29 10.88
C TYR A 16 -21.44 9.90 11.95
N ALA A 17 -21.78 9.12 12.98
CA ALA A 17 -22.61 9.58 14.09
C ALA A 17 -21.98 10.72 14.89
N GLN A 18 -20.65 10.85 14.89
CA GLN A 18 -19.90 11.85 15.66
C GLN A 18 -19.60 13.11 14.85
N ILE A 19 -19.19 12.97 13.59
CA ILE A 19 -18.74 14.10 12.75
C ILE A 19 -19.50 14.23 11.43
N GLY A 20 -20.57 13.46 11.23
CA GLY A 20 -21.43 13.53 10.05
C GLY A 20 -20.68 13.33 8.74
N VAL A 21 -20.98 14.16 7.74
CA VAL A 21 -20.43 14.07 6.38
C VAL A 21 -18.89 14.24 6.32
N ALA A 22 -18.28 14.81 7.34
CA ALA A 22 -16.82 14.94 7.39
C ALA A 22 -16.11 13.57 7.47
N ALA A 23 -16.72 12.55 8.10
CA ALA A 23 -16.13 11.22 8.20
C ALA A 23 -15.83 10.58 6.82
N PRO A 24 -16.79 10.45 5.90
CA PRO A 24 -16.51 9.89 4.57
C PRO A 24 -15.57 10.75 3.73
N ILE A 25 -15.58 12.08 3.89
CA ILE A 25 -14.65 12.96 3.17
C ILE A 25 -13.22 12.71 3.63
N ILE A 26 -12.97 12.68 4.93
CA ILE A 26 -11.63 12.39 5.48
C ILE A 26 -11.17 10.98 5.06
N LEU A 27 -12.08 10.00 5.12
CA LEU A 27 -11.78 8.64 4.66
C LEU A 27 -11.36 8.62 3.19
N LEU A 28 -12.07 9.33 2.32
CA LEU A 28 -11.74 9.43 0.90
C LEU A 28 -10.35 10.04 0.70
N VAL A 29 -10.04 11.13 1.38
CA VAL A 29 -8.72 11.79 1.31
C VAL A 29 -7.63 10.84 1.77
N LEU A 30 -7.81 10.15 2.90
CA LEU A 30 -6.84 9.16 3.39
C LEU A 30 -6.65 8.02 2.40
N ARG A 31 -7.69 7.53 1.75
CA ARG A 31 -7.62 6.51 0.71
C ARG A 31 -6.87 6.98 -0.53
N LEU A 32 -7.05 8.22 -0.96
CA LEU A 32 -6.27 8.78 -2.08
C LEU A 32 -4.78 8.87 -1.75
N ILE A 33 -4.43 9.36 -0.56
CA ILE A 33 -3.04 9.43 -0.10
C ILE A 33 -2.45 8.01 0.03
N GLN A 34 -3.22 7.07 0.57
CA GLN A 34 -2.81 5.67 0.70
C GLN A 34 -2.53 5.03 -0.66
N GLY A 35 -3.36 5.30 -1.67
CA GLY A 35 -3.15 4.84 -3.05
C GLY A 35 -1.86 5.38 -3.67
N LEU A 36 -1.57 6.67 -3.48
CA LEU A 36 -0.31 7.28 -3.93
C LEU A 36 0.91 6.64 -3.27
N CYS A 37 0.84 6.39 -1.96
CA CYS A 37 1.91 5.72 -1.22
C CYS A 37 2.12 4.27 -1.70
N ALA A 38 1.03 3.53 -1.91
CA ALA A 38 1.08 2.13 -2.38
C ALA A 38 1.74 2.01 -3.76
N GLY A 39 1.42 2.93 -4.69
CA GLY A 39 2.03 2.95 -6.02
C GLY A 39 3.54 3.10 -6.00
N GLY A 40 4.05 4.02 -5.17
CA GLY A 40 5.50 4.20 -4.98
C GLY A 40 6.17 3.05 -4.23
N GLU A 41 5.48 2.46 -3.28
CA GLU A 41 6.01 1.39 -2.44
C GLU A 41 6.16 0.07 -3.21
N TRP A 42 5.18 -0.29 -4.02
CA TRP A 42 5.21 -1.50 -4.85
C TRP A 42 6.31 -1.46 -5.89
N GLY A 43 6.41 -0.37 -6.65
CA GLY A 43 7.45 -0.18 -7.66
C GLY A 43 8.85 -0.18 -7.05
N GLY A 44 9.03 0.49 -5.91
CA GLY A 44 10.29 0.51 -5.18
C GLY A 44 10.69 -0.86 -4.64
N ALA A 45 9.75 -1.65 -4.11
CA ALA A 45 10.02 -2.99 -3.62
C ALA A 45 10.45 -3.95 -4.76
N ALA A 46 9.77 -3.91 -5.90
CA ALA A 46 10.11 -4.72 -7.07
C ALA A 46 11.51 -4.36 -7.60
N LEU A 47 11.82 -3.07 -7.71
CA LEU A 47 13.11 -2.58 -8.16
C LEU A 47 14.24 -3.04 -7.22
N MET A 48 14.08 -2.84 -5.91
CA MET A 48 15.05 -3.27 -4.91
C MET A 48 15.30 -4.79 -4.97
N ALA A 49 14.24 -5.60 -5.07
CA ALA A 49 14.36 -7.04 -5.15
C ALA A 49 15.17 -7.49 -6.38
N VAL A 50 14.93 -6.87 -7.53
CA VAL A 50 15.62 -7.20 -8.78
C VAL A 50 17.07 -6.70 -8.78
N GLU A 51 17.33 -5.47 -8.29
CA GLU A 51 18.67 -4.88 -8.31
C GLU A 51 19.65 -5.53 -7.34
N HIS A 52 19.16 -6.01 -6.19
CA HIS A 52 20.00 -6.75 -5.21
C HIS A 52 20.17 -8.22 -5.56
N SER A 53 19.53 -8.70 -6.62
CA SER A 53 19.60 -10.11 -7.01
C SER A 53 20.65 -10.38 -8.08
N ALA A 54 21.25 -11.57 -8.03
CA ALA A 54 22.16 -12.03 -9.07
C ALA A 54 21.45 -12.05 -10.44
N PRO A 55 22.15 -11.77 -11.56
CA PRO A 55 21.54 -11.63 -12.89
C PRO A 55 20.64 -12.81 -13.29
N HIS A 56 21.03 -14.03 -12.95
CA HIS A 56 20.29 -15.26 -13.28
C HIS A 56 19.07 -15.50 -12.38
N LYS A 57 18.92 -14.76 -11.27
CA LYS A 57 17.79 -14.89 -10.30
C LYS A 57 16.84 -13.69 -10.31
N ARG A 58 17.06 -12.70 -11.17
CA ARG A 58 16.26 -11.47 -11.22
C ARG A 58 14.78 -11.73 -11.47
N GLY A 59 14.43 -12.70 -12.32
CA GLY A 59 13.05 -13.10 -12.55
C GLY A 59 12.36 -13.62 -11.29
N LEU A 60 13.02 -14.50 -10.55
CA LEU A 60 12.52 -15.03 -9.28
C LEU A 60 12.39 -13.91 -8.22
N ALA A 61 13.39 -13.04 -8.13
CA ALA A 61 13.36 -11.94 -7.18
C ALA A 61 12.19 -10.98 -7.43
N GLY A 62 11.83 -10.72 -8.68
CA GLY A 62 10.68 -9.91 -9.06
C GLY A 62 9.32 -10.51 -8.65
N THR A 63 9.26 -11.81 -8.32
CA THR A 63 8.00 -12.44 -7.85
C THR A 63 7.76 -12.26 -6.35
N TYR A 64 8.78 -11.97 -5.54
CA TYR A 64 8.62 -11.83 -4.09
C TYR A 64 7.63 -10.74 -3.66
N PRO A 65 7.61 -9.52 -4.27
CA PRO A 65 6.60 -8.52 -3.93
C PRO A 65 5.16 -9.01 -4.17
N GLN A 66 4.94 -9.79 -5.23
CA GLN A 66 3.63 -10.35 -5.55
C GLN A 66 3.21 -11.43 -4.54
N MET A 67 4.13 -12.29 -4.11
CA MET A 67 3.87 -13.24 -3.02
C MET A 67 3.52 -12.53 -1.72
N GLY A 68 4.20 -11.40 -1.44
CA GLY A 68 3.90 -10.55 -0.29
C GLY A 68 2.47 -10.02 -0.28
N VAL A 69 1.92 -9.66 -1.44
CA VAL A 69 0.51 -9.23 -1.56
C VAL A 69 -0.44 -10.35 -1.18
N SER A 70 -0.23 -11.57 -1.70
CA SER A 70 -1.08 -12.73 -1.40
C SER A 70 -1.03 -13.14 0.07
N LEU A 71 0.16 -13.16 0.66
CA LEU A 71 0.35 -13.44 2.09
C LEU A 71 -0.27 -12.35 2.97
N GLY A 72 -0.12 -11.08 2.57
CA GLY A 72 -0.75 -9.94 3.25
C GLY A 72 -2.27 -10.04 3.25
N MET A 73 -2.86 -10.46 2.14
CA MET A 73 -4.30 -10.67 2.04
C MET A 73 -4.79 -11.80 2.95
N LEU A 74 -4.07 -12.93 2.99
CA LEU A 74 -4.37 -14.04 3.91
C LEU A 74 -4.29 -13.60 5.37
N LEU A 75 -3.25 -12.87 5.73
CA LEU A 75 -3.06 -12.33 7.09
C LEU A 75 -4.20 -11.38 7.46
N ALA A 76 -4.54 -10.45 6.58
CA ALA A 76 -5.63 -9.50 6.81
C ALA A 76 -6.96 -10.22 7.00
N THR A 77 -7.30 -11.16 6.12
CA THR A 77 -8.52 -11.97 6.23
C THR A 77 -8.54 -12.78 7.52
N GLY A 78 -7.42 -13.39 7.90
CA GLY A 78 -7.27 -14.13 9.15
C GLY A 78 -7.49 -13.26 10.38
N VAL A 79 -6.90 -12.06 10.41
CA VAL A 79 -7.10 -11.10 11.51
C VAL A 79 -8.56 -10.66 11.59
N PHE A 80 -9.20 -10.34 10.47
CA PHE A 80 -10.62 -9.99 10.47
C PHE A 80 -11.51 -11.16 10.92
N ALA A 81 -11.23 -12.39 10.48
CA ALA A 81 -11.96 -13.57 10.93
C ALA A 81 -11.82 -13.80 12.45
N LEU A 82 -10.64 -13.63 13.00
CA LEU A 82 -10.41 -13.69 14.44
C LEU A 82 -11.15 -12.59 15.20
N MET A 83 -11.14 -11.37 14.66
CA MET A 83 -11.87 -10.25 15.26
C MET A 83 -13.38 -10.51 15.30
N THR A 84 -13.96 -10.92 14.18
CA THR A 84 -15.42 -11.14 14.08
C THR A 84 -15.89 -12.42 14.77
N GLY A 85 -15.08 -13.47 14.79
CA GLY A 85 -15.48 -14.77 15.34
C GLY A 85 -15.15 -14.97 16.82
N VAL A 86 -14.09 -14.36 17.32
CA VAL A 86 -13.55 -14.66 18.66
C VAL A 86 -13.44 -13.44 19.56
N ILE A 87 -12.82 -12.35 19.08
CA ILE A 87 -12.42 -11.23 19.94
C ILE A 87 -13.59 -10.24 20.15
N SER A 88 -14.31 -9.92 19.08
CA SER A 88 -15.41 -8.95 19.11
C SER A 88 -16.59 -9.41 18.24
N PRO A 89 -17.29 -10.51 18.63
CA PRO A 89 -18.42 -11.01 17.86
C PRO A 89 -19.64 -10.08 17.94
N GLY A 90 -20.41 -10.04 16.83
CA GLY A 90 -21.66 -9.27 16.75
C GLY A 90 -21.45 -7.76 16.77
N ASP A 91 -22.26 -7.06 17.56
CA ASP A 91 -22.29 -5.60 17.61
C ASP A 91 -20.98 -4.98 18.12
N ALA A 92 -20.24 -5.68 18.97
CA ALA A 92 -18.95 -5.23 19.46
C ALA A 92 -17.93 -4.99 18.32
N PHE A 93 -18.02 -5.76 17.23
CA PHE A 93 -17.20 -5.53 16.05
C PHE A 93 -17.52 -4.19 15.37
N LEU A 94 -18.82 -3.84 15.28
CA LEU A 94 -19.25 -2.58 14.66
C LEU A 94 -18.93 -1.36 15.52
N GLU A 95 -18.89 -1.51 16.83
CA GLU A 95 -18.60 -0.40 17.76
C GLU A 95 -17.10 -0.07 17.81
N TRP A 96 -16.26 -1.06 18.04
CA TRP A 96 -14.81 -0.86 18.24
C TRP A 96 -13.92 -1.89 17.51
N GLY A 97 -14.39 -3.11 17.34
CA GLY A 97 -13.57 -4.23 16.86
C GLY A 97 -12.94 -3.99 15.50
N TRP A 98 -13.62 -3.33 14.58
CA TRP A 98 -13.10 -3.02 13.25
C TRP A 98 -11.89 -2.08 13.27
N ARG A 99 -11.70 -1.29 14.34
CA ARG A 99 -10.57 -0.37 14.48
C ARG A 99 -9.26 -1.08 14.78
N VAL A 100 -9.33 -2.19 15.51
CA VAL A 100 -8.13 -2.91 15.99
C VAL A 100 -7.19 -3.33 14.88
N PRO A 101 -7.63 -3.95 13.77
CA PRO A 101 -6.75 -4.30 12.65
C PRO A 101 -6.04 -3.08 12.03
N PHE A 102 -6.73 -1.94 11.94
CA PHE A 102 -6.16 -0.71 11.41
C PHE A 102 -5.10 -0.11 12.35
N ILE A 103 -5.35 -0.11 13.65
CA ILE A 103 -4.38 0.36 14.65
C ILE A 103 -3.19 -0.60 14.73
N LEU A 104 -3.43 -1.90 14.62
CA LEU A 104 -2.36 -2.91 14.60
C LEU A 104 -1.40 -2.69 13.42
N SER A 105 -1.85 -2.09 12.33
CA SER A 105 -0.99 -1.73 11.20
C SER A 105 0.15 -0.78 11.60
N PHE A 106 0.01 -0.02 12.70
CA PHE A 106 1.10 0.81 13.23
C PHE A 106 2.33 -0.01 13.61
N VAL A 107 2.13 -1.21 14.14
CA VAL A 107 3.26 -2.14 14.44
C VAL A 107 3.99 -2.51 13.15
N LEU A 108 3.26 -2.73 12.05
CA LEU A 108 3.85 -3.01 10.74
C LEU A 108 4.63 -1.80 10.20
N VAL A 109 4.18 -0.58 10.50
CA VAL A 109 4.92 0.66 10.15
C VAL A 109 6.27 0.70 10.85
N LEU A 110 6.29 0.42 12.15
CA LEU A 110 7.54 0.39 12.93
C LEU A 110 8.48 -0.69 12.40
N LEU A 111 7.96 -1.89 12.13
CA LEU A 111 8.73 -2.98 11.55
C LEU A 111 9.30 -2.61 10.18
N GLY A 112 8.48 -2.05 9.31
CA GLY A 112 8.90 -1.59 7.98
C GLY A 112 9.95 -0.46 8.05
N HIS A 113 9.83 0.43 9.02
CA HIS A 113 10.83 1.47 9.25
C HIS A 113 12.17 0.88 9.70
N PHE A 114 12.12 -0.09 10.62
CA PHE A 114 13.32 -0.78 11.10
C PHE A 114 14.03 -1.54 9.96
N ILE A 115 13.28 -2.31 9.16
CA ILE A 115 13.83 -3.03 8.01
C ILE A 115 14.48 -2.07 7.01
N ARG A 116 13.80 -0.95 6.67
CA ARG A 116 14.36 0.05 5.73
C ARG A 116 15.65 0.72 6.21
N ARG A 117 15.84 0.84 7.52
CA ARG A 117 17.11 1.35 8.06
C ARG A 117 18.27 0.34 7.97
N SER A 118 17.94 -0.93 7.86
CA SER A 118 18.92 -2.03 7.78
C SER A 118 19.28 -2.43 6.35
N VAL A 119 18.60 -1.87 5.34
CA VAL A 119 18.85 -2.16 3.92
C VAL A 119 19.61 -0.99 3.30
N ASP A 120 20.76 -1.27 2.71
CA ASP A 120 21.56 -0.31 1.97
C ASP A 120 20.86 0.13 0.67
N GLU A 121 21.20 1.34 0.22
CA GLU A 121 20.77 1.87 -1.08
C GLU A 121 21.23 0.96 -2.22
N THR A 122 20.41 0.84 -3.26
CA THR A 122 20.71 -0.01 -4.41
C THR A 122 22.01 0.42 -5.10
N PRO A 123 22.83 -0.53 -5.60
CA PRO A 123 24.09 -0.21 -6.29
C PRO A 123 23.91 0.80 -7.44
N ILE A 124 22.82 0.66 -8.20
CA ILE A 124 22.50 1.55 -9.33
C ILE A 124 22.20 2.97 -8.83
N TYR A 125 21.46 3.11 -7.73
CA TYR A 125 21.18 4.42 -7.15
C TYR A 125 22.45 5.09 -6.62
N GLN A 126 23.33 4.33 -5.99
CA GLN A 126 24.64 4.83 -5.52
C GLN A 126 25.49 5.36 -6.68
N ASP A 127 25.48 4.67 -7.82
CA ASP A 127 26.21 5.11 -9.01
C ASP A 127 25.62 6.40 -9.62
N ILE A 128 24.28 6.50 -9.69
CA ILE A 128 23.59 7.73 -10.13
C ILE A 128 23.90 8.89 -9.19
N ALA A 129 23.92 8.65 -7.89
CA ALA A 129 24.25 9.65 -6.88
C ALA A 129 25.69 10.13 -7.04
N LYS A 130 26.64 9.24 -7.22
CA LYS A 130 28.07 9.57 -7.46
C LYS A 130 28.28 10.40 -8.74
N ARG A 131 27.51 10.11 -9.80
CA ARG A 131 27.58 10.83 -11.08
C ARG A 131 26.89 12.18 -11.05
N LYS A 132 26.26 12.59 -9.93
CA LYS A 132 25.47 13.83 -9.80
C LYS A 132 24.35 13.98 -10.86
N GLN A 133 23.84 12.86 -11.35
CA GLN A 133 22.78 12.80 -12.38
C GLN A 133 21.38 12.79 -11.77
N GLN A 134 21.24 13.12 -10.50
CA GLN A 134 19.96 13.19 -9.83
C GLN A 134 19.15 14.39 -10.33
N THR A 135 17.94 14.11 -10.79
CA THR A 135 16.99 15.18 -11.14
C THR A 135 16.43 15.81 -9.86
N LYS A 136 16.49 17.14 -9.75
CA LYS A 136 16.03 17.87 -8.54
C LYS A 136 14.54 17.68 -8.22
N ALA A 137 13.71 17.36 -9.22
CA ALA A 137 12.27 17.15 -9.05
C ALA A 137 11.75 16.06 -10.03
N PRO A 138 12.09 14.77 -9.84
CA PRO A 138 11.76 13.72 -10.79
C PRO A 138 10.25 13.57 -11.02
N VAL A 139 9.46 13.71 -9.99
CA VAL A 139 7.99 13.59 -10.07
C VAL A 139 7.38 14.74 -10.88
N ALA A 140 7.81 15.98 -10.65
CA ALA A 140 7.31 17.14 -11.39
C ALA A 140 7.68 17.06 -12.88
N VAL A 141 8.89 16.61 -13.21
CA VAL A 141 9.34 16.40 -14.59
C VAL A 141 8.51 15.32 -15.28
N LEU A 142 8.24 14.22 -14.58
CA LEU A 142 7.42 13.11 -15.07
C LEU A 142 6.01 13.59 -15.43
N PHE A 143 5.33 14.28 -14.51
CA PHE A 143 3.99 14.83 -14.74
C PHE A 143 3.96 15.86 -15.87
N LYS A 144 4.96 16.75 -15.95
CA LYS A 144 5.01 17.77 -16.99
C LYS A 144 5.26 17.19 -18.39
N LYS A 145 6.12 16.17 -18.50
CA LYS A 145 6.56 15.60 -19.78
C LYS A 145 5.68 14.46 -20.27
N HIS A 146 5.10 13.66 -19.35
CA HIS A 146 4.43 12.39 -19.67
C HIS A 146 3.02 12.27 -19.08
N TRP A 147 2.32 13.39 -18.85
CA TRP A 147 1.00 13.40 -18.22
C TRP A 147 -0.02 12.50 -18.94
N ALA A 148 -0.05 12.53 -20.28
CA ALA A 148 -0.98 11.73 -21.07
C ALA A 148 -0.73 10.22 -20.88
N LEU A 149 0.53 9.82 -20.82
CA LEU A 149 0.93 8.44 -20.60
C LEU A 149 0.59 7.98 -19.17
N ILE A 150 0.73 8.86 -18.18
CA ILE A 150 0.35 8.60 -16.79
C ILE A 150 -1.17 8.41 -16.69
N VAL A 151 -1.95 9.27 -17.32
CA VAL A 151 -3.42 9.16 -17.33
C VAL A 151 -3.87 7.87 -18.02
N CYS A 152 -3.31 7.56 -19.19
CA CYS A 152 -3.60 6.33 -19.91
C CYS A 152 -3.28 5.08 -19.08
N ALA A 153 -2.09 5.04 -18.47
CA ALA A 153 -1.66 3.95 -17.60
C ALA A 153 -2.58 3.81 -16.36
N ALA A 154 -3.00 4.94 -15.76
CA ALA A 154 -3.91 4.94 -14.64
C ALA A 154 -5.29 4.34 -15.01
N PHE A 155 -5.84 4.69 -16.16
CA PHE A 155 -7.11 4.11 -16.63
C PHE A 155 -6.99 2.62 -16.97
N LEU A 156 -5.90 2.21 -17.61
CA LEU A 156 -5.65 0.79 -17.91
C LEU A 156 -5.54 -0.03 -16.62
N PHE A 157 -4.78 0.48 -15.65
CA PHE A 157 -4.61 -0.18 -14.36
C PHE A 157 -5.91 -0.21 -13.54
N ALA A 158 -6.66 0.88 -13.52
CA ALA A 158 -7.97 0.95 -12.86
C ALA A 158 -8.97 -0.03 -13.49
N GLY A 159 -9.04 -0.10 -14.83
CA GLY A 159 -9.91 -1.04 -15.54
C GLY A 159 -9.57 -2.50 -15.26
N SER A 160 -8.28 -2.85 -15.27
CA SER A 160 -7.81 -4.20 -14.95
C SER A 160 -8.15 -4.59 -13.51
N ASN A 161 -7.93 -3.70 -12.55
CA ASN A 161 -8.27 -3.98 -11.14
C ASN A 161 -9.78 -4.01 -10.91
N ALA A 162 -10.56 -3.12 -11.53
CA ALA A 162 -12.01 -3.11 -11.39
C ALA A 162 -12.63 -4.44 -11.83
N SER A 163 -12.18 -5.01 -12.95
CA SER A 163 -12.67 -6.32 -13.41
C SER A 163 -12.34 -7.44 -12.41
N GLY A 164 -11.17 -7.42 -11.80
CA GLY A 164 -10.77 -8.36 -10.75
C GLY A 164 -11.66 -8.25 -9.50
N TYR A 165 -11.93 -7.03 -9.03
CA TYR A 165 -12.79 -6.79 -7.87
C TYR A 165 -14.25 -7.17 -8.14
N ILE A 166 -14.78 -6.91 -9.33
CA ILE A 166 -16.13 -7.33 -9.73
C ILE A 166 -16.21 -8.86 -9.76
N ALA A 167 -15.22 -9.53 -10.34
CA ALA A 167 -15.21 -10.98 -10.42
C ALA A 167 -15.10 -11.64 -9.03
N THR A 168 -14.29 -11.11 -8.13
CA THR A 168 -14.11 -11.69 -6.79
C THR A 168 -15.18 -11.25 -5.78
N GLY A 169 -15.69 -10.02 -5.87
CA GLY A 169 -16.70 -9.49 -4.95
C GLY A 169 -18.14 -9.68 -5.41
N GLY A 170 -18.39 -9.65 -6.73
CA GLY A 170 -19.73 -9.73 -7.29
C GLY A 170 -20.26 -11.14 -7.56
N PHE A 171 -19.39 -12.17 -7.56
CA PHE A 171 -19.78 -13.55 -7.79
C PHE A 171 -19.71 -14.43 -6.52
N VAL A 172 -19.21 -13.92 -5.42
CA VAL A 172 -19.06 -14.66 -4.14
C VAL A 172 -20.13 -14.25 -3.12
N THR A 173 -20.94 -13.24 -3.42
CA THR A 173 -22.16 -12.88 -2.68
C THR A 173 -23.40 -13.38 -3.38
#